data_2bc7ff03bc781560a6afcf0ba15af411
#
_entry.id   2bc7ff03bc781560a6afcf0ba15af411
#
_cell.length_a   1.000
_cell.length_b   1.000
_cell.length_c   1.000
_cell.angle_alpha   90.00
_cell.angle_beta   90.00
_cell.angle_gamma   90.00
#
_symmetry.space_group_name_H-M   'P 1'
#
loop_
_entity.id
_entity.type
_entity.pdbx_description
1 polymer ?
#
loop_
_entity_poly.entity_id
_entity_poly.type
_entity_poly.pdbx_seq_one_letter_code
_entity_poly.pdbx_strand_id
1 'polypeptide(L)'
;MFFRQIFDVRAAEPLNIFSSGGRKYKSVLKILSIIAMAAMLGIQIYVLLTHKVVLASDSQRYFELATNAVKNGVWYPSSLNIHDTYIFGNGLINLLILSIRLTGSIEAIKFVNIFCIYAILISCIYIIRKIFGDTEIQYWFTVIFCSTGTFWGEVAQARTELIFMAFAFGATALLMTGKIYTCLISGIFFALANWTRPLGVVFLIAGIWLLVTQRAKLKQYLCLVLGAAVTVCVIGGIAYFNCGYFAYQATTGGYNLLMGASEGADGTSKFEVFGEGGAGYLSEKQKSEMTFKEKDAFYKSEAMKWIKENPGDYIKLMPKKMLVTLYSEGYSLGTFYNDATAGNGGAFYRGLIGRMTGQSEEKLSSADIIVIWTQAVYMVTLVLAFVCVVFLIVKRRAAKLMPFIFTVAGAIGVTMLLVGGPRYHFPILPYIIMAAAILIQSVATIKEHKNEA
;
A
#
# COMPACT_ATOMS: atom_id res chain seq x y z
N MET A 1 3.70 -25.79 23.67
CA MET A 1 2.97 -24.95 24.63
C MET A 1 2.98 -23.46 24.22
N PHE A 2 4.12 -22.89 23.82
CA PHE A 2 4.29 -21.50 23.38
C PHE A 2 3.38 -21.10 22.20
N PHE A 3 3.34 -21.90 21.12
CA PHE A 3 2.47 -21.67 19.97
C PHE A 3 0.97 -21.71 20.28
N ARG A 4 0.53 -22.61 21.18
CA ARG A 4 -0.88 -22.73 21.58
C ARG A 4 -1.38 -21.46 22.29
N GLN A 5 -0.55 -20.80 23.10
CA GLN A 5 -0.92 -19.57 23.81
C GLN A 5 -0.97 -18.32 22.90
N ILE A 6 -0.17 -18.27 21.82
CA ILE A 6 -0.21 -17.19 20.82
C ILE A 6 -1.50 -17.25 19.99
N PHE A 7 -2.04 -18.47 19.78
CA PHE A 7 -3.23 -18.71 18.95
C PHE A 7 -4.52 -18.93 19.76
N ASP A 8 -4.46 -18.95 21.11
CA ASP A 8 -5.66 -19.11 21.95
C ASP A 8 -6.40 -17.77 22.04
N VAL A 9 -7.18 -17.49 21.01
CA VAL A 9 -8.08 -16.33 20.93
C VAL A 9 -9.36 -16.69 21.65
N ARG A 10 -9.41 -16.52 22.99
CA ARG A 10 -10.67 -16.54 23.72
C ARG A 10 -11.49 -15.35 23.29
N ALA A 11 -12.69 -15.65 22.80
CA ALA A 11 -13.53 -14.75 22.00
C ALA A 11 -14.04 -13.50 22.72
N ALA A 12 -14.36 -12.51 21.91
CA ALA A 12 -15.47 -11.55 22.00
C ALA A 12 -15.41 -10.42 23.03
N GLU A 13 -14.48 -10.37 23.98
CA GLU A 13 -14.34 -9.15 24.78
C GLU A 13 -13.37 -8.18 24.10
N PRO A 14 -13.68 -6.86 24.07
CA PRO A 14 -12.71 -5.85 23.68
C PRO A 14 -11.39 -6.08 24.42
N LEU A 15 -10.27 -5.84 23.76
CA LEU A 15 -8.97 -5.89 24.43
C LEU A 15 -8.95 -4.79 25.50
N ASN A 16 -9.43 -5.09 26.72
CA ASN A 16 -9.30 -4.22 27.89
C ASN A 16 -7.83 -4.16 28.33
N ILE A 17 -6.97 -3.68 27.41
CA ILE A 17 -5.57 -3.47 27.71
C ILE A 17 -5.38 -2.11 28.39
N PHE A 18 -6.38 -1.23 28.27
CA PHE A 18 -6.28 0.17 28.65
C PHE A 18 -7.53 0.62 29.40
N SER A 19 -7.37 1.21 30.56
CA SER A 19 -8.39 2.05 31.13
C SER A 19 -8.58 3.29 30.23
N SER A 20 -9.80 3.76 30.06
CA SER A 20 -10.04 5.02 29.36
C SER A 20 -9.37 6.14 30.14
N GLY A 21 -8.58 6.98 29.49
CA GLY A 21 -8.06 8.22 30.05
C GLY A 21 -9.22 9.11 30.53
N GLY A 22 -8.95 10.02 31.47
CA GLY A 22 -9.96 10.91 32.03
C GLY A 22 -10.76 11.61 30.93
N ARG A 23 -12.06 11.89 31.19
CA ARG A 23 -12.97 12.52 30.19
C ARG A 23 -12.41 13.76 29.51
N LYS A 24 -11.63 14.56 30.24
CA LYS A 24 -10.98 15.79 29.73
C LYS A 24 -9.91 15.46 28.66
N TYR A 25 -9.06 14.46 28.92
CA TYR A 25 -8.02 14.01 27.99
C TYR A 25 -8.62 13.49 26.66
N LYS A 26 -9.64 12.65 26.75
CA LYS A 26 -10.37 12.14 25.58
C LYS A 26 -10.99 13.27 24.75
N SER A 27 -11.55 14.28 25.40
CA SER A 27 -12.16 15.44 24.73
C SER A 27 -11.12 16.27 23.98
N VAL A 28 -9.95 16.51 24.58
CA VAL A 28 -8.84 17.22 23.92
C VAL A 28 -8.35 16.47 22.69
N LEU A 29 -8.13 15.16 22.80
CA LEU A 29 -7.68 14.35 21.65
C LEU A 29 -8.73 14.31 20.53
N LYS A 30 -10.01 14.27 20.88
CA LYS A 30 -11.10 14.37 19.89
C LYS A 30 -11.04 15.70 19.13
N ILE A 31 -10.84 16.82 19.82
CA ILE A 31 -10.70 18.13 19.18
C ILE A 31 -9.46 18.15 18.27
N LEU A 32 -8.32 17.68 18.77
CA LEU A 32 -7.09 17.59 17.97
C LEU A 32 -7.27 16.74 16.70
N SER A 33 -7.99 15.62 16.80
CA SER A 33 -8.26 14.78 15.62
C SER A 33 -9.16 15.49 14.60
N ILE A 34 -10.13 16.29 15.03
CA ILE A 34 -10.97 17.10 14.14
C ILE A 34 -10.14 18.19 13.46
N ILE A 35 -9.27 18.89 14.21
CA ILE A 35 -8.38 19.90 13.66
C ILE A 35 -7.43 19.28 12.64
N ALA A 36 -6.84 18.12 12.94
CA ALA A 36 -5.95 17.41 12.01
C ALA A 36 -6.66 16.98 10.72
N MET A 37 -7.91 16.49 10.82
CA MET A 37 -8.71 16.18 9.63
C MET A 37 -9.03 17.42 8.79
N ALA A 38 -9.39 18.54 9.44
CA ALA A 38 -9.68 19.78 8.75
C ALA A 38 -8.42 20.35 8.06
N ALA A 39 -7.27 20.28 8.72
CA ALA A 39 -5.97 20.68 8.15
C ALA A 39 -5.60 19.83 6.93
N MET A 40 -5.71 18.49 7.04
CA MET A 40 -5.47 17.58 5.92
C MET A 40 -6.39 17.90 4.75
N LEU A 41 -7.70 18.08 5.00
CA LEU A 41 -8.66 18.45 3.95
C LEU A 41 -8.31 19.78 3.29
N GLY A 42 -7.91 20.79 4.07
CA GLY A 42 -7.46 22.09 3.54
C GLY A 42 -6.27 21.95 2.61
N ILE A 43 -5.26 21.16 3.00
CA ILE A 43 -4.08 20.88 2.15
C ILE A 43 -4.50 20.11 0.90
N GLN A 44 -5.38 19.13 1.01
CA GLN A 44 -5.85 18.34 -0.13
C GLN A 44 -6.66 19.19 -1.12
N ILE A 45 -7.48 20.12 -0.64
CA ILE A 45 -8.19 21.10 -1.48
C ILE A 45 -7.18 22.02 -2.17
N TYR A 46 -6.16 22.48 -1.44
CA TYR A 46 -5.08 23.28 -2.05
C TYR A 46 -4.40 22.50 -3.20
N VAL A 47 -3.99 21.24 -2.97
CA VAL A 47 -3.38 20.39 -4.00
C VAL A 47 -4.35 20.16 -5.17
N LEU A 48 -5.64 19.88 -4.87
CA LEU A 48 -6.67 19.69 -5.88
C LEU A 48 -6.77 20.89 -6.84
N LEU A 49 -6.70 22.12 -6.32
CA LEU A 49 -6.92 23.35 -7.08
C LEU A 49 -5.66 23.87 -7.76
N THR A 50 -4.47 23.64 -7.19
CA THR A 50 -3.23 24.30 -7.63
C THR A 50 -2.23 23.36 -8.32
N HIS A 51 -2.28 22.06 -8.09
CA HIS A 51 -1.32 21.09 -8.63
C HIS A 51 -1.97 20.26 -9.74
N LYS A 52 -1.21 20.00 -10.80
CA LYS A 52 -1.59 19.03 -11.83
C LYS A 52 -1.27 17.62 -11.40
N VAL A 53 -1.94 16.65 -12.03
CA VAL A 53 -1.58 15.24 -11.85
C VAL A 53 -0.16 15.00 -12.33
N VAL A 54 0.68 14.48 -11.45
CA VAL A 54 2.08 14.21 -11.71
C VAL A 54 2.22 12.82 -12.31
N LEU A 55 2.84 12.72 -13.47
CA LEU A 55 3.05 11.48 -14.20
C LEU A 55 4.54 11.12 -14.24
N ALA A 56 4.89 9.90 -13.85
CA ALA A 56 6.22 9.33 -14.01
C ALA A 56 6.18 7.82 -14.02
N SER A 57 7.11 7.19 -14.73
CA SER A 57 7.24 5.74 -14.76
C SER A 57 5.90 5.05 -15.08
N ASP A 58 5.38 4.21 -14.16
CA ASP A 58 4.12 3.49 -14.35
C ASP A 58 2.93 4.41 -14.64
N SER A 59 2.83 5.57 -13.96
CA SER A 59 1.69 6.47 -14.15
C SER A 59 1.68 7.14 -15.52
N GLN A 60 2.84 7.41 -16.09
CA GLN A 60 2.97 7.87 -17.47
C GLN A 60 2.44 6.79 -18.44
N ARG A 61 2.84 5.54 -18.22
CA ARG A 61 2.38 4.41 -19.04
C ARG A 61 0.87 4.18 -18.91
N TYR A 62 0.31 4.28 -17.69
CA TYR A 62 -1.15 4.20 -17.50
C TYR A 62 -1.90 5.28 -18.28
N PHE A 63 -1.38 6.51 -18.27
CA PHE A 63 -1.94 7.61 -19.01
C PHE A 63 -1.91 7.39 -20.53
N GLU A 64 -0.79 6.90 -21.06
CA GLU A 64 -0.64 6.55 -22.49
C GLU A 64 -1.66 5.47 -22.90
N LEU A 65 -1.76 4.40 -22.12
CA LEU A 65 -2.72 3.31 -22.37
C LEU A 65 -4.18 3.82 -22.32
N ALA A 66 -4.50 4.67 -21.34
CA ALA A 66 -5.84 5.26 -21.22
C ALA A 66 -6.16 6.17 -22.40
N THR A 67 -5.22 7.02 -22.80
CA THR A 67 -5.39 7.95 -23.93
C THR A 67 -5.56 7.19 -25.25
N ASN A 68 -4.79 6.13 -25.47
CA ASN A 68 -4.93 5.27 -26.65
C ASN A 68 -6.28 4.56 -26.67
N ALA A 69 -6.73 4.05 -25.53
CA ALA A 69 -8.05 3.40 -25.43
C ALA A 69 -9.19 4.39 -25.73
N VAL A 70 -9.10 5.62 -25.23
CA VAL A 70 -10.09 6.68 -25.50
C VAL A 70 -10.10 7.04 -26.99
N LYS A 71 -8.94 7.22 -27.63
CA LYS A 71 -8.83 7.50 -29.07
C LYS A 71 -9.47 6.42 -29.94
N ASN A 72 -9.33 5.15 -29.51
CA ASN A 72 -9.89 4.01 -30.22
C ASN A 72 -11.36 3.69 -29.82
N GLY A 73 -11.98 4.47 -28.94
CA GLY A 73 -13.35 4.26 -28.49
C GLY A 73 -13.56 3.03 -27.60
N VAL A 74 -12.49 2.40 -27.10
CA VAL A 74 -12.53 1.13 -26.35
C VAL A 74 -12.17 1.31 -24.87
N TRP A 75 -12.34 0.23 -24.09
CA TRP A 75 -11.87 0.12 -22.72
C TRP A 75 -10.60 -0.77 -22.67
N TYR A 76 -9.76 -0.56 -21.68
CA TYR A 76 -8.65 -1.47 -21.43
C TYR A 76 -9.23 -2.78 -20.83
N PRO A 77 -8.84 -4.01 -21.26
CA PRO A 77 -7.70 -4.32 -22.11
C PRO A 77 -8.00 -4.49 -23.60
N SER A 78 -9.14 -4.07 -24.15
CA SER A 78 -9.45 -4.23 -25.59
C SER A 78 -8.42 -3.55 -26.50
N SER A 79 -7.66 -2.57 -25.97
CA SER A 79 -6.52 -1.94 -26.66
C SER A 79 -5.17 -2.59 -26.31
N LEU A 80 -5.18 -3.78 -25.69
CA LEU A 80 -3.96 -4.45 -25.27
C LEU A 80 -3.16 -4.93 -26.47
N ASN A 81 -1.87 -4.58 -26.49
CA ASN A 81 -0.90 -5.22 -27.32
C ASN A 81 -0.37 -6.49 -26.63
N ILE A 82 -0.64 -7.66 -27.19
CA ILE A 82 -0.20 -8.96 -26.64
C ILE A 82 1.34 -9.11 -26.63
N HIS A 83 2.04 -8.29 -27.42
CA HIS A 83 3.49 -8.23 -27.48
C HIS A 83 4.11 -7.13 -26.59
N ASP A 84 3.32 -6.49 -25.71
CA ASP A 84 3.87 -5.61 -24.66
C ASP A 84 4.80 -6.41 -23.72
N THR A 85 5.70 -5.72 -23.03
CA THR A 85 6.62 -6.34 -22.08
C THR A 85 5.87 -7.04 -20.94
N TYR A 86 4.80 -6.42 -20.47
CA TYR A 86 3.85 -6.93 -19.48
C TYR A 86 2.54 -6.16 -19.60
N ILE A 87 1.49 -6.70 -19.00
CA ILE A 87 0.23 -5.99 -18.85
C ILE A 87 0.04 -5.50 -17.43
N PHE A 88 -0.59 -4.36 -17.30
CA PHE A 88 -0.97 -3.80 -16.00
C PHE A 88 -2.34 -4.31 -15.54
N GLY A 89 -2.65 -4.12 -14.24
CA GLY A 89 -4.00 -4.28 -13.74
C GLY A 89 -4.95 -3.23 -14.34
N ASN A 90 -6.14 -3.65 -14.75
CA ASN A 90 -7.05 -2.82 -15.54
C ASN A 90 -7.73 -1.71 -14.74
N GLY A 91 -7.74 -1.78 -13.40
CA GLY A 91 -8.56 -0.93 -12.54
C GLY A 91 -8.30 0.55 -12.70
N LEU A 92 -7.06 0.98 -12.50
CA LEU A 92 -6.68 2.40 -12.61
C LEU A 92 -6.79 2.90 -14.05
N ILE A 93 -6.34 2.12 -15.04
CA ILE A 93 -6.37 2.52 -16.44
C ILE A 93 -7.83 2.84 -16.86
N ASN A 94 -8.78 1.99 -16.48
CA ASN A 94 -10.19 2.23 -16.79
C ASN A 94 -10.79 3.42 -16.02
N LEU A 95 -10.31 3.74 -14.82
CA LEU A 95 -10.68 4.98 -14.13
C LEU A 95 -10.13 6.22 -14.83
N LEU A 96 -8.91 6.16 -15.37
CA LEU A 96 -8.35 7.24 -16.20
C LEU A 96 -9.12 7.39 -17.51
N ILE A 97 -9.49 6.29 -18.17
CA ILE A 97 -10.36 6.32 -19.37
C ILE A 97 -11.69 7.01 -19.03
N LEU A 98 -12.33 6.63 -17.91
CA LEU A 98 -13.57 7.26 -17.48
C LEU A 98 -13.39 8.74 -17.21
N SER A 99 -12.31 9.13 -16.51
CA SER A 99 -11.97 10.52 -16.26
C SER A 99 -11.85 11.33 -17.55
N ILE A 100 -11.06 10.82 -18.51
CA ILE A 100 -10.86 11.50 -19.81
C ILE A 100 -12.17 11.60 -20.59
N ARG A 101 -12.99 10.54 -20.64
CA ARG A 101 -14.28 10.55 -21.34
C ARG A 101 -15.29 11.53 -20.75
N LEU A 102 -15.32 11.68 -19.42
CA LEU A 102 -16.29 12.55 -18.75
C LEU A 102 -15.85 14.00 -18.69
N THR A 103 -14.55 14.28 -18.56
CA THR A 103 -14.04 15.63 -18.27
C THR A 103 -13.05 16.15 -19.30
N GLY A 104 -12.66 15.35 -20.28
CA GLY A 104 -11.58 15.67 -21.23
C GLY A 104 -10.18 15.59 -20.61
N SER A 105 -10.04 15.22 -19.32
CA SER A 105 -8.78 15.28 -18.59
C SER A 105 -8.65 14.12 -17.58
N ILE A 106 -7.42 13.81 -17.17
CA ILE A 106 -7.15 12.87 -16.07
C ILE A 106 -7.29 13.53 -14.68
N GLU A 107 -7.48 14.84 -14.61
CA GLU A 107 -7.49 15.58 -13.33
C GLU A 107 -8.59 15.12 -12.37
N ALA A 108 -9.68 14.54 -12.89
CA ALA A 108 -10.75 13.99 -12.06
C ALA A 108 -10.30 12.82 -11.15
N ILE A 109 -9.14 12.18 -11.42
CA ILE A 109 -8.58 11.15 -10.54
C ILE A 109 -8.28 11.70 -9.14
N LYS A 110 -8.01 13.01 -9.01
CA LYS A 110 -7.76 13.66 -7.71
C LYS A 110 -8.96 13.53 -6.75
N PHE A 111 -10.18 13.61 -7.26
CA PHE A 111 -11.39 13.40 -6.46
C PHE A 111 -11.49 11.95 -6.00
N VAL A 112 -11.16 10.99 -6.88
CA VAL A 112 -11.12 9.57 -6.52
C VAL A 112 -10.08 9.32 -5.43
N ASN A 113 -8.91 9.94 -5.53
CA ASN A 113 -7.85 9.81 -4.53
C ASN A 113 -8.28 10.36 -3.17
N ILE A 114 -8.89 11.55 -3.12
CA ILE A 114 -9.45 12.11 -1.87
C ILE A 114 -10.48 11.14 -1.28
N PHE A 115 -11.43 10.67 -2.09
CA PHE A 115 -12.43 9.69 -1.64
C PHE A 115 -11.78 8.43 -1.05
N CYS A 116 -10.77 7.86 -1.73
CA CYS A 116 -10.04 6.69 -1.26
C CYS A 116 -9.34 6.95 0.08
N ILE A 117 -8.70 8.11 0.27
CA ILE A 117 -8.01 8.47 1.53
C ILE A 117 -9.01 8.47 2.70
N TYR A 118 -10.18 9.09 2.54
CA TYR A 118 -11.19 9.09 3.60
C TYR A 118 -11.85 7.73 3.79
N ALA A 119 -12.04 6.94 2.73
CA ALA A 119 -12.52 5.56 2.85
C ALA A 119 -11.54 4.69 3.67
N ILE A 120 -10.22 4.86 3.46
CA ILE A 120 -9.18 4.20 4.24
C ILE A 120 -9.24 4.66 5.71
N LEU A 121 -9.28 5.97 5.96
CA LEU A 121 -9.35 6.54 7.31
C LEU A 121 -10.55 6.00 8.09
N ILE A 122 -11.75 6.05 7.50
CA ILE A 122 -13.00 5.56 8.12
C ILE A 122 -12.94 4.07 8.38
N SER A 123 -12.42 3.28 7.43
CA SER A 123 -12.25 1.83 7.58
C SER A 123 -11.31 1.50 8.73
N CYS A 124 -10.19 2.20 8.85
CA CYS A 124 -9.23 2.00 9.94
C CYS A 124 -9.81 2.39 11.31
N ILE A 125 -10.54 3.51 11.41
CA ILE A 125 -11.24 3.91 12.64
C ILE A 125 -12.26 2.83 13.05
N TYR A 126 -13.00 2.29 12.07
CA TYR A 126 -13.94 1.20 12.34
C TYR A 126 -13.23 -0.06 12.84
N ILE A 127 -12.12 -0.46 12.21
CA ILE A 127 -11.30 -1.59 12.62
C ILE A 127 -10.79 -1.40 14.06
N ILE A 128 -10.24 -0.23 14.38
CA ILE A 128 -9.74 0.10 15.72
C ILE A 128 -10.88 -0.03 16.74
N ARG A 129 -12.04 0.54 16.46
CA ARG A 129 -13.23 0.47 17.35
C ARG A 129 -13.69 -0.97 17.57
N LYS A 130 -13.63 -1.81 16.55
CA LYS A 130 -14.02 -3.23 16.67
C LYS A 130 -13.04 -4.03 17.52
N ILE A 131 -11.75 -3.69 17.53
CA ILE A 131 -10.72 -4.40 18.29
C ILE A 131 -10.65 -3.90 19.73
N PHE A 132 -10.67 -2.58 19.93
CA PHE A 132 -10.36 -1.93 21.21
C PHE A 132 -11.56 -1.23 21.88
N GLY A 133 -12.72 -1.16 21.21
CA GLY A 133 -13.85 -0.35 21.67
C GLY A 133 -13.65 1.14 21.39
N ASP A 134 -14.42 1.99 22.11
CA ASP A 134 -14.31 3.45 21.99
C ASP A 134 -13.18 3.99 22.88
N THR A 135 -11.96 3.82 22.41
CA THR A 135 -10.71 4.24 23.08
C THR A 135 -10.07 5.43 22.40
N GLU A 136 -9.11 6.05 23.05
CA GLU A 136 -8.32 7.16 22.53
C GLU A 136 -7.41 6.78 21.36
N ILE A 137 -7.17 5.48 21.14
CA ILE A 137 -6.36 4.95 20.04
C ILE A 137 -6.86 5.48 18.69
N GLN A 138 -8.17 5.57 18.47
CA GLN A 138 -8.74 6.08 17.24
C GLN A 138 -8.39 7.56 16.98
N TYR A 139 -8.29 8.37 18.02
CA TYR A 139 -7.93 9.79 17.89
C TYR A 139 -6.44 9.96 17.62
N TRP A 140 -5.58 9.22 18.32
CA TRP A 140 -4.15 9.16 18.02
C TRP A 140 -3.88 8.70 16.59
N PHE A 141 -4.57 7.61 16.17
CA PHE A 141 -4.48 7.13 14.79
C PHE A 141 -4.85 8.25 13.81
N THR A 142 -5.98 8.94 14.03
CA THR A 142 -6.45 10.01 13.15
C THR A 142 -5.45 11.16 13.07
N VAL A 143 -4.90 11.61 14.22
CA VAL A 143 -3.90 12.68 14.25
C VAL A 143 -2.66 12.28 13.43
N ILE A 144 -2.08 11.10 13.67
CA ILE A 144 -0.88 10.65 12.95
C ILE A 144 -1.17 10.48 11.45
N PHE A 145 -2.30 9.83 11.10
CA PHE A 145 -2.71 9.63 9.71
C PHE A 145 -2.84 10.97 8.97
N CYS A 146 -3.55 11.93 9.55
CA CYS A 146 -3.74 13.24 8.94
C CYS A 146 -2.46 14.08 8.89
N SER A 147 -1.49 13.84 9.78
CA SER A 147 -0.19 14.51 9.78
C SER A 147 0.82 13.90 8.81
N THR A 148 0.51 12.76 8.21
CA THR A 148 1.40 12.08 7.26
C THR A 148 1.24 12.72 5.88
N GLY A 149 2.26 13.45 5.42
CA GLY A 149 2.25 14.22 4.18
C GLY A 149 2.06 13.39 2.91
N THR A 150 2.32 12.07 2.97
CA THR A 150 2.04 11.13 1.88
C THR A 150 0.57 11.20 1.45
N PHE A 151 -0.38 11.25 2.40
CA PHE A 151 -1.81 11.39 2.09
C PHE A 151 -2.19 12.77 1.55
N TRP A 152 -1.28 13.75 1.65
CA TRP A 152 -1.45 15.06 1.02
C TRP A 152 -1.00 15.02 -0.43
N GLY A 153 0.20 14.45 -0.68
CA GLY A 153 0.81 14.36 -2.01
C GLY A 153 0.13 13.38 -2.94
N GLU A 154 -0.39 12.27 -2.42
CA GLU A 154 -1.08 11.24 -3.23
C GLU A 154 -2.35 11.76 -3.92
N VAL A 155 -2.90 12.90 -3.49
CA VAL A 155 -4.06 13.50 -4.16
C VAL A 155 -3.80 13.72 -5.64
N ALA A 156 -2.63 14.23 -6.02
CA ALA A 156 -2.27 14.52 -7.43
C ALA A 156 -1.42 13.41 -8.08
N GLN A 157 -1.56 12.15 -7.65
CA GLN A 157 -0.85 11.02 -8.23
C GLN A 157 -1.81 10.08 -8.99
N ALA A 158 -1.41 9.62 -10.18
CA ALA A 158 -2.15 8.60 -10.93
C ALA A 158 -1.57 7.21 -10.62
N ARG A 159 -1.85 6.67 -9.42
CA ARG A 159 -1.27 5.42 -8.91
C ARG A 159 -2.32 4.46 -8.39
N THR A 160 -1.95 3.19 -8.29
CA THR A 160 -2.85 2.10 -7.88
C THR A 160 -2.99 1.97 -6.37
N GLU A 161 -2.09 2.56 -5.59
CA GLU A 161 -1.95 2.35 -4.15
C GLU A 161 -3.19 2.74 -3.36
N LEU A 162 -3.73 3.95 -3.56
CA LEU A 162 -4.91 4.42 -2.82
C LEU A 162 -6.16 3.60 -3.12
N ILE A 163 -6.37 3.25 -4.39
CA ILE A 163 -7.52 2.43 -4.80
C ILE A 163 -7.40 1.04 -4.21
N PHE A 164 -6.20 0.45 -4.27
CA PHE A 164 -5.89 -0.81 -3.61
C PHE A 164 -6.23 -0.77 -2.12
N MET A 165 -5.71 0.25 -1.41
CA MET A 165 -5.90 0.39 0.03
C MET A 165 -7.38 0.61 0.38
N ALA A 166 -8.11 1.43 -0.35
CA ALA A 166 -9.53 1.65 -0.12
C ALA A 166 -10.33 0.34 -0.19
N PHE A 167 -10.06 -0.50 -1.19
CA PHE A 167 -10.68 -1.83 -1.29
C PHE A 167 -10.20 -2.77 -0.18
N ALA A 168 -8.89 -2.85 0.10
CA ALA A 168 -8.33 -3.80 1.07
C ALA A 168 -8.77 -3.48 2.51
N PHE A 169 -8.71 -2.22 2.92
CA PHE A 169 -9.16 -1.79 4.26
C PHE A 169 -10.68 -1.81 4.38
N GLY A 170 -11.41 -1.44 3.31
CA GLY A 170 -12.86 -1.55 3.23
C GLY A 170 -13.32 -3.01 3.37
N ALA A 171 -12.67 -3.95 2.65
CA ALA A 171 -12.92 -5.39 2.78
C ALA A 171 -12.71 -5.87 4.22
N THR A 172 -11.59 -5.48 4.84
CA THR A 172 -11.25 -5.85 6.22
C THR A 172 -12.31 -5.32 7.20
N ALA A 173 -12.71 -4.06 7.05
CA ALA A 173 -13.75 -3.44 7.89
C ALA A 173 -15.10 -4.14 7.74
N LEU A 174 -15.53 -4.44 6.52
CA LEU A 174 -16.76 -5.17 6.23
C LEU A 174 -16.72 -6.59 6.81
N LEU A 175 -15.59 -7.28 6.72
CA LEU A 175 -15.41 -8.62 7.26
C LEU A 175 -15.59 -8.64 8.78
N MET A 176 -15.12 -7.59 9.47
CA MET A 176 -15.27 -7.45 10.92
C MET A 176 -16.70 -7.20 11.40
N THR A 177 -17.66 -6.95 10.51
CA THR A 177 -19.08 -6.88 10.89
C THR A 177 -19.64 -8.27 11.23
N GLY A 178 -19.05 -9.33 10.70
CA GLY A 178 -19.46 -10.73 10.91
C GLY A 178 -20.75 -11.15 10.21
N LYS A 179 -21.35 -10.30 9.35
CA LYS A 179 -22.57 -10.61 8.62
C LYS A 179 -22.25 -11.36 7.30
N ILE A 180 -23.11 -12.30 6.88
CA ILE A 180 -22.87 -13.13 5.70
C ILE A 180 -22.71 -12.29 4.43
N TYR A 181 -23.62 -11.32 4.20
CA TYR A 181 -23.56 -10.49 3.00
C TYR A 181 -22.34 -9.56 2.96
N THR A 182 -21.87 -9.11 4.12
CA THR A 182 -20.62 -8.31 4.19
C THR A 182 -19.38 -9.17 3.92
N CYS A 183 -19.41 -10.47 4.23
CA CYS A 183 -18.33 -11.38 3.84
C CYS A 183 -18.27 -11.55 2.32
N LEU A 184 -19.44 -11.65 1.64
CA LEU A 184 -19.50 -11.68 0.17
C LEU A 184 -18.89 -10.39 -0.43
N ILE A 185 -19.31 -9.22 0.04
CA ILE A 185 -18.80 -7.92 -0.43
C ILE A 185 -17.31 -7.79 -0.11
N SER A 186 -16.84 -8.28 1.05
CA SER A 186 -15.42 -8.32 1.38
C SER A 186 -14.62 -9.15 0.38
N GLY A 187 -15.15 -10.29 -0.04
CA GLY A 187 -14.52 -11.11 -1.09
C GLY A 187 -14.38 -10.35 -2.41
N ILE A 188 -15.44 -9.67 -2.84
CA ILE A 188 -15.41 -8.78 -4.02
C ILE A 188 -14.35 -7.70 -3.85
N PHE A 189 -14.29 -7.02 -2.71
CA PHE A 189 -13.33 -5.95 -2.46
C PHE A 189 -11.88 -6.44 -2.39
N PHE A 190 -11.60 -7.59 -1.78
CA PHE A 190 -10.24 -8.18 -1.81
C PHE A 190 -9.83 -8.55 -3.23
N ALA A 191 -10.75 -9.08 -4.05
CA ALA A 191 -10.47 -9.35 -5.45
C ALA A 191 -10.23 -8.05 -6.23
N LEU A 192 -11.02 -6.99 -6.03
CA LEU A 192 -10.79 -5.68 -6.64
C LEU A 192 -9.46 -5.06 -6.18
N ALA A 193 -9.08 -5.22 -4.90
CA ALA A 193 -7.75 -4.84 -4.43
C ALA A 193 -6.66 -5.57 -5.21
N ASN A 194 -6.74 -6.91 -5.30
CA ASN A 194 -5.75 -7.70 -6.02
C ASN A 194 -5.73 -7.42 -7.53
N TRP A 195 -6.86 -7.02 -8.11
CA TRP A 195 -6.95 -6.54 -9.48
C TRP A 195 -6.13 -5.28 -9.74
N THR A 196 -6.08 -4.38 -8.76
CA THR A 196 -5.26 -3.16 -8.87
C THR A 196 -3.79 -3.43 -8.57
N ARG A 197 -3.50 -4.29 -7.58
CA ARG A 197 -2.13 -4.71 -7.22
C ARG A 197 -2.10 -6.17 -6.74
N PRO A 198 -1.15 -7.00 -7.23
CA PRO A 198 -1.04 -8.41 -6.84
C PRO A 198 -0.75 -8.68 -5.36
N LEU A 199 -0.71 -7.64 -4.53
CA LEU A 199 -0.56 -7.70 -3.08
C LEU A 199 -1.87 -8.07 -2.36
N GLY A 200 -3.02 -7.96 -3.02
CA GLY A 200 -4.34 -8.23 -2.45
C GLY A 200 -4.51 -9.64 -1.91
N VAL A 201 -3.77 -10.61 -2.45
CA VAL A 201 -3.78 -11.99 -1.93
C VAL A 201 -3.31 -12.07 -0.47
N VAL A 202 -2.32 -11.27 -0.06
CA VAL A 202 -1.84 -11.21 1.33
C VAL A 202 -2.95 -10.74 2.26
N PHE A 203 -3.69 -9.71 1.85
CA PHE A 203 -4.85 -9.19 2.59
C PHE A 203 -6.00 -10.19 2.66
N LEU A 204 -6.27 -10.94 1.58
CA LEU A 204 -7.29 -11.98 1.56
C LEU A 204 -6.95 -13.13 2.53
N ILE A 205 -5.69 -13.59 2.55
CA ILE A 205 -5.23 -14.62 3.50
C ILE A 205 -5.37 -14.12 4.92
N ALA A 206 -4.97 -12.87 5.20
CA ALA A 206 -5.16 -12.25 6.50
C ALA A 206 -6.65 -12.12 6.87
N GLY A 207 -7.53 -11.84 5.90
CA GLY A 207 -8.98 -11.82 6.07
C GLY A 207 -9.55 -13.19 6.44
N ILE A 208 -9.08 -14.26 5.81
CA ILE A 208 -9.44 -15.64 6.20
C ILE A 208 -9.00 -15.91 7.63
N TRP A 209 -7.77 -15.53 8.00
CA TRP A 209 -7.30 -15.66 9.36
C TRP A 209 -8.12 -14.85 10.36
N LEU A 210 -8.54 -13.64 9.99
CA LEU A 210 -9.43 -12.82 10.80
C LEU A 210 -10.77 -13.54 11.06
N LEU A 211 -11.36 -14.21 10.08
CA LEU A 211 -12.55 -15.03 10.28
C LEU A 211 -12.29 -16.22 11.24
N VAL A 212 -11.11 -16.84 11.19
CA VAL A 212 -10.71 -17.87 12.16
C VAL A 212 -10.68 -17.30 13.57
N THR A 213 -10.07 -16.12 13.76
CA THR A 213 -10.00 -15.46 15.08
C THR A 213 -11.38 -15.06 15.62
N GLN A 214 -12.32 -14.74 14.73
CA GLN A 214 -13.72 -14.43 15.08
C GLN A 214 -14.61 -15.66 15.24
N ARG A 215 -14.07 -16.88 15.08
CA ARG A 215 -14.85 -18.14 15.10
C ARG A 215 -16.02 -18.11 14.13
N ALA A 216 -15.78 -17.57 12.93
CA ALA A 216 -16.79 -17.45 11.89
C ALA A 216 -17.36 -18.82 11.48
N LYS A 217 -18.62 -18.83 11.05
CA LYS A 217 -19.28 -20.04 10.55
C LYS A 217 -18.82 -20.32 9.11
N LEU A 218 -18.84 -21.59 8.69
CA LEU A 218 -18.45 -22.01 7.33
C LEU A 218 -19.09 -21.15 6.22
N LYS A 219 -20.35 -20.77 6.39
CA LYS A 219 -21.08 -19.91 5.43
C LYS A 219 -20.37 -18.57 5.16
N GLN A 220 -19.71 -17.99 6.15
CA GLN A 220 -18.98 -16.73 6.01
C GLN A 220 -17.72 -16.90 5.16
N TYR A 221 -16.98 -18.02 5.34
CA TYR A 221 -15.84 -18.37 4.49
C TYR A 221 -16.27 -18.62 3.04
N LEU A 222 -17.36 -19.39 2.87
CA LEU A 222 -17.90 -19.68 1.52
C LEU A 222 -18.32 -18.38 0.81
N CYS A 223 -18.98 -17.46 1.49
CA CYS A 223 -19.37 -16.17 0.91
C CYS A 223 -18.16 -15.31 0.56
N LEU A 224 -17.13 -15.27 1.42
CA LEU A 224 -15.89 -14.54 1.14
C LEU A 224 -15.20 -15.09 -0.13
N VAL A 225 -15.02 -16.41 -0.20
CA VAL A 225 -14.39 -17.07 -1.36
C VAL A 225 -15.25 -16.90 -2.62
N LEU A 226 -16.57 -17.05 -2.52
CA LEU A 226 -17.48 -16.88 -3.63
C LEU A 226 -17.40 -15.45 -4.20
N GLY A 227 -17.43 -14.42 -3.33
CA GLY A 227 -17.29 -13.03 -3.77
C GLY A 227 -15.98 -12.79 -4.52
N ALA A 228 -14.88 -13.31 -4.00
CA ALA A 228 -13.57 -13.19 -4.64
C ALA A 228 -13.54 -13.97 -5.99
N ALA A 229 -13.98 -15.22 -6.01
CA ALA A 229 -13.98 -16.06 -7.21
C ALA A 229 -14.85 -15.48 -8.34
N VAL A 230 -16.07 -15.04 -8.03
CA VAL A 230 -16.96 -14.42 -9.03
C VAL A 230 -16.30 -13.17 -9.61
N THR A 231 -15.70 -12.32 -8.79
CA THR A 231 -15.03 -11.10 -9.27
C THR A 231 -13.86 -11.43 -10.19
N VAL A 232 -13.01 -12.40 -9.82
CA VAL A 232 -11.89 -12.87 -10.65
C VAL A 232 -12.41 -13.42 -11.99
N CYS A 233 -13.45 -14.27 -11.96
CA CYS A 233 -14.03 -14.85 -13.17
C CYS A 233 -14.65 -13.79 -14.08
N VAL A 234 -15.37 -12.81 -13.52
CA VAL A 234 -15.98 -11.73 -14.32
C VAL A 234 -14.91 -10.88 -14.98
N ILE A 235 -13.91 -10.38 -14.21
CA ILE A 235 -12.86 -9.51 -14.76
C ILE A 235 -11.99 -10.27 -15.76
N GLY A 236 -11.54 -11.47 -15.40
CA GLY A 236 -10.71 -12.31 -16.27
C GLY A 236 -11.48 -12.79 -17.51
N GLY A 237 -12.77 -13.08 -17.37
CA GLY A 237 -13.66 -13.44 -18.48
C GLY A 237 -13.86 -12.28 -19.46
N ILE A 238 -14.14 -11.06 -18.96
CA ILE A 238 -14.22 -9.86 -19.81
C ILE A 238 -12.90 -9.67 -20.59
N ALA A 239 -11.76 -9.82 -19.93
CA ALA A 239 -10.46 -9.73 -20.61
C ALA A 239 -10.32 -10.82 -21.68
N TYR A 240 -10.71 -12.06 -21.38
CA TYR A 240 -10.64 -13.17 -22.33
C TYR A 240 -11.49 -12.92 -23.58
N PHE A 241 -12.73 -12.46 -23.41
CA PHE A 241 -13.60 -12.16 -24.55
C PHE A 241 -13.11 -10.97 -25.40
N ASN A 242 -12.42 -10.01 -24.78
CA ASN A 242 -11.96 -8.82 -25.49
C ASN A 242 -10.58 -8.99 -26.18
N CYS A 243 -9.67 -9.77 -25.60
CA CYS A 243 -8.31 -9.89 -26.13
C CYS A 243 -7.80 -11.34 -26.27
N GLY A 244 -8.66 -12.35 -26.05
CA GLY A 244 -8.27 -13.76 -26.15
C GLY A 244 -7.43 -14.30 -24.97
N TYR A 245 -7.17 -13.48 -23.94
CA TYR A 245 -6.38 -13.88 -22.77
C TYR A 245 -7.15 -13.65 -21.49
N PHE A 246 -7.21 -14.68 -20.63
CA PHE A 246 -7.68 -14.50 -19.25
C PHE A 246 -6.64 -13.68 -18.48
N ALA A 247 -6.91 -12.39 -18.30
CA ALA A 247 -6.05 -11.44 -17.65
C ALA A 247 -6.80 -10.73 -16.51
N TYR A 248 -6.59 -11.23 -15.29
CA TYR A 248 -7.24 -10.66 -14.11
C TYR A 248 -6.37 -9.60 -13.43
N GLN A 249 -5.06 -9.80 -13.34
CA GLN A 249 -4.11 -8.91 -12.66
C GLN A 249 -2.91 -8.60 -13.55
N ALA A 250 -2.04 -7.68 -13.10
CA ALA A 250 -0.80 -7.38 -13.78
C ALA A 250 0.11 -8.63 -13.92
N THR A 251 0.80 -8.74 -15.04
CA THR A 251 1.75 -9.84 -15.35
C THR A 251 3.19 -9.32 -15.25
N THR A 252 3.55 -8.78 -14.09
CA THR A 252 4.86 -8.18 -13.84
C THR A 252 5.73 -9.02 -12.91
N GLY A 253 5.33 -10.26 -12.62
CA GLY A 253 5.97 -11.10 -11.60
C GLY A 253 7.40 -11.48 -11.96
N GLY A 254 7.60 -12.02 -13.16
CA GLY A 254 8.93 -12.39 -13.67
C GLY A 254 9.82 -11.18 -13.88
N TYR A 255 9.25 -10.10 -14.42
CA TYR A 255 9.96 -8.83 -14.63
C TYR A 255 10.50 -8.25 -13.31
N ASN A 256 9.66 -8.14 -12.27
CA ASN A 256 10.06 -7.64 -10.96
C ASN A 256 11.04 -8.59 -10.24
N LEU A 257 10.86 -9.90 -10.41
CA LEU A 257 11.79 -10.87 -9.82
C LEU A 257 13.19 -10.71 -10.42
N LEU A 258 13.30 -10.58 -11.75
CA LEU A 258 14.59 -10.41 -12.43
C LEU A 258 15.27 -9.10 -12.07
N MET A 259 14.53 -7.98 -11.97
CA MET A 259 15.09 -6.72 -11.48
C MET A 259 15.72 -6.84 -10.09
N GLY A 260 15.14 -7.66 -9.22
CA GLY A 260 15.62 -7.82 -7.86
C GLY A 260 16.47 -9.05 -7.60
N ALA A 261 16.67 -9.92 -8.61
CA ALA A 261 17.44 -11.16 -8.52
C ALA A 261 18.24 -11.37 -9.80
N SER A 262 19.29 -10.59 -9.96
CA SER A 262 20.22 -10.61 -11.10
C SER A 262 21.61 -10.18 -10.66
N GLU A 263 22.58 -10.33 -11.53
CA GLU A 263 23.93 -9.83 -11.28
C GLU A 263 23.93 -8.32 -11.05
N GLY A 264 24.69 -7.86 -10.06
CA GLY A 264 24.76 -6.45 -9.67
C GLY A 264 23.53 -5.91 -8.94
N ALA A 265 22.54 -6.76 -8.58
CA ALA A 265 21.39 -6.34 -7.80
C ALA A 265 21.81 -5.79 -6.42
N ASP A 266 21.24 -4.65 -6.01
CA ASP A 266 21.55 -3.95 -4.76
C ASP A 266 20.36 -3.82 -3.81
N GLY A 267 19.23 -4.40 -4.19
CA GLY A 267 17.96 -4.33 -3.47
C GLY A 267 16.97 -3.33 -4.08
N THR A 268 17.40 -2.48 -5.01
CA THR A 268 16.53 -1.55 -5.76
C THR A 268 16.12 -2.12 -7.12
N SER A 269 15.32 -1.35 -7.87
CA SER A 269 14.94 -1.72 -9.25
C SER A 269 16.11 -1.49 -10.20
N LYS A 270 16.64 -2.56 -10.78
CA LYS A 270 17.74 -2.55 -11.76
C LYS A 270 17.18 -2.75 -13.16
N PHE A 271 17.02 -1.66 -13.89
CA PHE A 271 16.51 -1.69 -15.27
C PHE A 271 17.59 -2.11 -16.29
N GLU A 272 18.86 -1.96 -15.95
CA GLU A 272 20.01 -2.32 -16.77
C GLU A 272 20.02 -3.80 -17.14
N VAL A 273 19.39 -4.65 -16.31
CA VAL A 273 19.27 -6.09 -16.59
C VAL A 273 18.51 -6.41 -17.88
N PHE A 274 17.68 -5.48 -18.37
CA PHE A 274 16.93 -5.61 -19.63
C PHE A 274 17.64 -4.97 -20.83
N GLY A 275 18.75 -4.29 -20.59
CA GLY A 275 19.60 -3.71 -21.63
C GLY A 275 20.47 -4.75 -22.32
N GLU A 276 21.15 -4.34 -23.38
CA GLU A 276 22.06 -5.18 -24.16
C GLU A 276 23.14 -5.80 -23.25
N GLY A 277 23.32 -7.10 -23.33
CA GLY A 277 24.21 -7.87 -22.44
C GLY A 277 23.63 -8.25 -21.08
N GLY A 278 22.46 -7.74 -20.69
CA GLY A 278 21.78 -8.13 -19.46
C GLY A 278 21.03 -9.46 -19.61
N ALA A 279 20.81 -10.15 -18.49
CA ALA A 279 20.14 -11.47 -18.48
C ALA A 279 18.69 -11.42 -18.99
N GLY A 280 18.02 -10.28 -18.88
CA GLY A 280 16.66 -10.04 -19.38
C GLY A 280 16.62 -9.40 -20.78
N TYR A 281 17.74 -9.30 -21.47
CA TYR A 281 17.76 -8.70 -22.79
C TYR A 281 16.96 -9.53 -23.80
N LEU A 282 16.10 -8.87 -24.53
CA LEU A 282 15.37 -9.42 -25.68
C LEU A 282 15.69 -8.57 -26.91
N SER A 283 16.07 -9.21 -28.00
CA SER A 283 16.23 -8.54 -29.30
C SER A 283 14.88 -7.97 -29.79
N GLU A 284 14.91 -7.01 -30.69
CA GLU A 284 13.66 -6.41 -31.24
C GLU A 284 12.77 -7.47 -31.92
N LYS A 285 13.38 -8.48 -32.57
CA LYS A 285 12.65 -9.63 -33.11
C LYS A 285 11.93 -10.40 -32.02
N GLN A 286 12.62 -10.77 -30.93
CA GLN A 286 12.00 -11.47 -29.80
C GLN A 286 10.90 -10.63 -29.13
N LYS A 287 11.12 -9.33 -28.96
CA LYS A 287 10.10 -8.41 -28.42
C LYS A 287 8.84 -8.36 -29.25
N SER A 288 8.94 -8.43 -30.58
CA SER A 288 7.80 -8.41 -31.50
C SER A 288 7.10 -9.75 -31.65
N GLU A 289 7.79 -10.87 -31.44
CA GLU A 289 7.23 -12.22 -31.60
C GLU A 289 6.66 -12.80 -30.30
N MET A 290 7.33 -12.57 -29.15
CA MET A 290 6.91 -13.09 -27.85
C MET A 290 5.72 -12.33 -27.28
N THR A 291 4.76 -13.08 -26.75
CA THR A 291 3.66 -12.52 -25.96
C THR A 291 4.12 -12.08 -24.56
N PHE A 292 3.35 -11.23 -23.90
CA PHE A 292 3.65 -10.81 -22.51
C PHE A 292 3.79 -11.99 -21.53
N LYS A 293 3.08 -13.11 -21.78
CA LYS A 293 3.19 -14.32 -20.94
C LYS A 293 4.51 -15.04 -21.14
N GLU A 294 4.95 -15.15 -22.40
CA GLU A 294 6.25 -15.76 -22.74
C GLU A 294 7.40 -14.91 -22.20
N LYS A 295 7.29 -13.58 -22.28
CA LYS A 295 8.27 -12.66 -21.68
C LYS A 295 8.33 -12.79 -20.16
N ASP A 296 7.17 -12.84 -19.46
CA ASP A 296 7.13 -13.04 -18.00
C ASP A 296 7.76 -14.38 -17.60
N ALA A 297 7.47 -15.45 -18.35
CA ALA A 297 8.07 -16.77 -18.14
C ALA A 297 9.58 -16.75 -18.36
N PHE A 298 10.05 -16.08 -19.42
CA PHE A 298 11.48 -15.90 -19.70
C PHE A 298 12.18 -15.15 -18.57
N TYR A 299 11.69 -13.98 -18.17
CA TYR A 299 12.26 -13.20 -17.06
C TYR A 299 12.29 -14.00 -15.76
N LYS A 300 11.22 -14.73 -15.47
CA LYS A 300 11.15 -15.60 -14.29
C LYS A 300 12.20 -16.72 -14.35
N SER A 301 12.41 -17.33 -15.53
CA SER A 301 13.40 -18.40 -15.71
C SER A 301 14.81 -17.90 -15.47
N GLU A 302 15.18 -16.74 -16.03
CA GLU A 302 16.48 -16.12 -15.83
C GLU A 302 16.76 -15.75 -14.37
N ALA A 303 15.75 -15.14 -13.70
CA ALA A 303 15.84 -14.85 -12.27
C ALA A 303 16.05 -16.12 -11.43
N MET A 304 15.26 -17.17 -11.71
CA MET A 304 15.37 -18.45 -10.98
C MET A 304 16.69 -19.17 -11.23
N LYS A 305 17.25 -19.04 -12.43
CA LYS A 305 18.59 -19.53 -12.75
C LYS A 305 19.63 -18.83 -11.88
N TRP A 306 19.65 -17.50 -11.87
CA TRP A 306 20.57 -16.72 -11.05
C TRP A 306 20.42 -17.02 -9.55
N ILE A 307 19.19 -17.15 -9.03
CA ILE A 307 18.92 -17.49 -7.62
C ILE A 307 19.50 -18.87 -7.26
N LYS A 308 19.37 -19.86 -8.15
CA LYS A 308 19.91 -21.21 -7.92
C LYS A 308 21.44 -21.23 -7.95
N GLU A 309 22.04 -20.43 -8.80
CA GLU A 309 23.50 -20.30 -8.91
C GLU A 309 24.09 -19.46 -7.77
N ASN A 310 23.33 -18.48 -7.22
CA ASN A 310 23.78 -17.52 -6.21
C ASN A 310 22.84 -17.42 -4.99
N PRO A 311 22.48 -18.54 -4.31
CA PRO A 311 21.47 -18.53 -3.24
C PRO A 311 21.89 -17.66 -2.04
N GLY A 312 23.19 -17.64 -1.70
CA GLY A 312 23.74 -16.85 -0.61
C GLY A 312 23.62 -15.34 -0.85
N ASP A 313 23.87 -14.89 -2.08
CA ASP A 313 23.78 -13.48 -2.42
C ASP A 313 22.32 -13.03 -2.52
N TYR A 314 21.43 -13.88 -3.03
CA TYR A 314 19.99 -13.60 -3.00
C TYR A 314 19.47 -13.42 -1.58
N ILE A 315 19.86 -14.27 -0.62
CA ILE A 315 19.47 -14.12 0.79
C ILE A 315 20.02 -12.81 1.38
N LYS A 316 21.27 -12.42 1.06
CA LYS A 316 21.86 -11.14 1.51
C LYS A 316 21.14 -9.91 0.93
N LEU A 317 20.47 -10.04 -0.21
CA LEU A 317 19.65 -8.96 -0.79
C LEU A 317 18.34 -8.72 -0.03
N MET A 318 17.77 -9.74 0.63
CA MET A 318 16.47 -9.61 1.30
C MET A 318 16.44 -8.49 2.36
N PRO A 319 17.38 -8.40 3.32
CA PRO A 319 17.39 -7.29 4.27
C PRO A 319 17.66 -5.94 3.60
N LYS A 320 18.44 -5.87 2.52
CA LYS A 320 18.66 -4.64 1.75
C LYS A 320 17.34 -4.16 1.10
N LYS A 321 16.59 -5.08 0.47
CA LYS A 321 15.26 -4.79 -0.12
C LYS A 321 14.27 -4.29 0.94
N MET A 322 14.27 -4.89 2.13
CA MET A 322 13.45 -4.44 3.26
C MET A 322 13.83 -3.01 3.68
N LEU A 323 15.13 -2.73 3.85
CA LEU A 323 15.61 -1.39 4.21
C LEU A 323 15.24 -0.36 3.14
N VAL A 324 15.46 -0.66 1.85
CA VAL A 324 15.05 0.21 0.74
C VAL A 324 13.54 0.46 0.73
N THR A 325 12.75 -0.53 1.14
CA THR A 325 11.28 -0.38 1.22
C THR A 325 10.87 0.53 2.37
N LEU A 326 11.58 0.53 3.50
CA LEU A 326 11.16 1.21 4.74
C LEU A 326 11.88 2.53 5.04
N TYR A 327 12.96 2.90 4.31
CA TYR A 327 13.79 4.03 4.72
C TYR A 327 13.21 5.42 4.41
N SER A 328 12.29 5.54 3.47
CA SER A 328 11.83 6.84 2.97
C SER A 328 10.34 6.86 2.65
N GLU A 329 9.68 7.94 3.04
CA GLU A 329 8.28 8.28 2.74
C GLU A 329 8.15 9.42 1.71
N GLY A 330 9.24 9.81 1.05
CA GLY A 330 9.24 10.95 0.13
C GLY A 330 8.57 10.71 -1.23
N TYR A 331 8.23 9.47 -1.57
CA TYR A 331 7.82 9.09 -2.94
C TYR A 331 6.59 9.85 -3.46
N SER A 332 5.62 10.16 -2.61
CA SER A 332 4.39 10.88 -2.98
C SER A 332 4.57 12.40 -3.00
N LEU A 333 5.67 12.89 -2.47
CA LEU A 333 5.90 14.31 -2.24
C LEU A 333 6.42 15.06 -3.48
N GLY A 334 6.76 14.34 -4.55
CA GLY A 334 7.03 14.91 -5.87
C GLY A 334 5.93 15.85 -6.38
N THR A 335 4.69 15.66 -5.93
CA THR A 335 3.56 16.56 -6.18
C THR A 335 3.89 17.99 -5.81
N PHE A 336 4.52 18.24 -4.66
CA PHE A 336 4.84 19.59 -4.17
C PHE A 336 6.01 20.27 -4.91
N TYR A 337 6.78 19.49 -5.69
CA TYR A 337 7.83 20.00 -6.57
C TYR A 337 7.37 20.14 -8.03
N ASN A 338 6.14 19.71 -8.37
CA ASN A 338 5.70 19.50 -9.75
C ASN A 338 6.65 18.60 -10.56
N ASP A 339 7.38 17.73 -9.87
CA ASP A 339 8.35 16.79 -10.44
C ASP A 339 8.18 15.43 -9.77
N ALA A 340 7.78 14.45 -10.55
CA ALA A 340 7.53 13.11 -10.07
C ALA A 340 8.79 12.37 -9.57
N THR A 341 9.97 12.84 -9.91
CA THR A 341 11.26 12.28 -9.49
C THR A 341 11.77 12.92 -8.20
N ALA A 342 11.27 14.11 -7.84
CA ALA A 342 11.61 14.78 -6.61
C ALA A 342 11.06 14.01 -5.38
N GLY A 343 11.70 14.19 -4.25
CA GLY A 343 11.36 13.49 -3.01
C GLY A 343 11.93 12.09 -2.88
N ASN A 344 12.67 11.60 -3.87
CA ASN A 344 13.19 10.24 -3.93
C ASN A 344 14.69 10.16 -4.13
N GLY A 345 15.26 9.05 -3.59
CA GLY A 345 16.63 8.65 -3.84
C GLY A 345 17.70 9.41 -3.06
N GLY A 346 18.87 8.81 -2.98
CA GLY A 346 19.98 9.33 -2.16
C GLY A 346 20.52 10.68 -2.64
N ALA A 347 20.44 10.99 -3.94
CA ALA A 347 20.85 12.29 -4.47
C ALA A 347 19.96 13.43 -3.98
N PHE A 348 18.63 13.21 -4.00
CA PHE A 348 17.66 14.15 -3.48
C PHE A 348 17.90 14.44 -1.99
N TYR A 349 18.06 13.41 -1.16
CA TYR A 349 18.28 13.58 0.28
C TYR A 349 19.62 14.23 0.59
N ARG A 350 20.69 13.95 -0.18
CA ARG A 350 21.97 14.69 -0.02
C ARG A 350 21.81 16.18 -0.32
N GLY A 351 21.10 16.54 -1.39
CA GLY A 351 20.78 17.93 -1.71
C GLY A 351 19.96 18.60 -0.60
N LEU A 352 18.94 17.91 -0.09
CA LEU A 352 18.10 18.40 1.02
C LEU A 352 18.95 18.66 2.29
N ILE A 353 19.81 17.72 2.66
CA ILE A 353 20.75 17.87 3.80
C ILE A 353 21.68 19.07 3.56
N GLY A 354 22.23 19.23 2.35
CA GLY A 354 23.06 20.38 1.99
C GLY A 354 22.36 21.72 2.21
N ARG A 355 21.06 21.82 1.80
CA ARG A 355 20.23 23.01 2.06
C ARG A 355 19.95 23.22 3.56
N MET A 356 19.69 22.14 4.31
CA MET A 356 19.46 22.20 5.75
C MET A 356 20.70 22.66 6.55
N THR A 357 21.89 22.23 6.13
CA THR A 357 23.15 22.50 6.81
C THR A 357 23.86 23.78 6.35
N GLY A 358 23.29 24.47 5.36
CA GLY A 358 23.92 25.66 4.77
C GLY A 358 25.13 25.35 3.87
N GLN A 359 25.33 24.10 3.48
CA GLN A 359 26.36 23.69 2.51
C GLN A 359 25.95 23.97 1.07
N SER A 360 24.68 24.27 0.82
CA SER A 360 24.14 24.71 -0.45
C SER A 360 23.75 26.19 -0.37
N GLU A 361 23.97 26.95 -1.44
CA GLU A 361 23.51 28.34 -1.57
C GLU A 361 21.97 28.43 -1.68
N GLU A 362 21.32 27.34 -2.10
CA GLU A 362 19.88 27.28 -2.21
C GLU A 362 19.22 27.23 -0.83
N LYS A 363 18.19 28.04 -0.63
CA LYS A 363 17.37 28.03 0.59
C LYS A 363 16.34 26.90 0.54
N LEU A 364 15.93 26.44 1.74
CA LEU A 364 14.84 25.50 1.87
C LEU A 364 13.54 26.07 1.26
N SER A 365 12.90 25.29 0.39
CA SER A 365 11.59 25.58 -0.16
C SER A 365 10.47 25.10 0.80
N SER A 366 9.23 25.54 0.57
CA SER A 366 8.06 25.01 1.30
C SER A 366 7.88 23.50 1.05
N ALA A 367 8.20 23.03 -0.15
CA ALA A 367 8.18 21.60 -0.48
C ALA A 367 9.23 20.82 0.33
N ASP A 368 10.45 21.36 0.50
CA ASP A 368 11.47 20.75 1.36
C ASP A 368 10.98 20.59 2.82
N ILE A 369 10.29 21.59 3.34
CA ILE A 369 9.74 21.55 4.71
C ILE A 369 8.70 20.44 4.83
N ILE A 370 7.82 20.27 3.83
CA ILE A 370 6.83 19.19 3.80
C ILE A 370 7.52 17.82 3.77
N VAL A 371 8.60 17.66 3.00
CA VAL A 371 9.37 16.41 2.96
C VAL A 371 10.02 16.11 4.30
N ILE A 372 10.68 17.10 4.91
CA ILE A 372 11.32 16.94 6.23
C ILE A 372 10.28 16.53 7.28
N TRP A 373 9.15 17.24 7.31
CA TRP A 373 8.05 16.93 8.21
C TRP A 373 7.53 15.49 8.01
N THR A 374 7.23 15.11 6.78
CA THR A 374 6.69 13.80 6.46
C THR A 374 7.66 12.69 6.83
N GLN A 375 8.94 12.87 6.49
CA GLN A 375 9.98 11.89 6.83
C GLN A 375 10.15 11.76 8.35
N ALA A 376 10.13 12.87 9.10
CA ALA A 376 10.21 12.85 10.56
C ALA A 376 9.01 12.13 11.20
N VAL A 377 7.78 12.48 10.79
CA VAL A 377 6.56 11.82 11.26
C VAL A 377 6.60 10.32 10.94
N TYR A 378 7.00 9.96 9.73
CA TYR A 378 7.11 8.55 9.31
C TYR A 378 8.13 7.77 10.15
N MET A 379 9.35 8.30 10.32
CA MET A 379 10.41 7.61 11.08
C MET A 379 10.01 7.40 12.54
N VAL A 380 9.44 8.43 13.18
CA VAL A 380 8.92 8.30 14.55
C VAL A 380 7.83 7.25 14.62
N THR A 381 6.88 7.29 13.67
CA THR A 381 5.78 6.31 13.59
C THR A 381 6.29 4.89 13.40
N LEU A 382 7.28 4.69 12.53
CA LEU A 382 7.89 3.38 12.27
C LEU A 382 8.58 2.81 13.51
N VAL A 383 9.35 3.63 14.22
CA VAL A 383 10.01 3.24 15.48
C VAL A 383 8.97 2.86 16.55
N LEU A 384 7.94 3.70 16.73
CA LEU A 384 6.86 3.42 17.68
C LEU A 384 6.10 2.12 17.32
N ALA A 385 5.83 1.90 16.04
CA ALA A 385 5.19 0.68 15.57
C ALA A 385 6.04 -0.57 15.86
N PHE A 386 7.34 -0.52 15.61
CA PHE A 386 8.26 -1.61 15.93
C PHE A 386 8.27 -1.91 17.44
N VAL A 387 8.42 -0.89 18.27
CA VAL A 387 8.39 -1.02 19.73
C VAL A 387 7.04 -1.59 20.19
N CYS A 388 5.92 -1.16 19.58
CA CYS A 388 4.59 -1.71 19.86
C CYS A 388 4.52 -3.22 19.60
N VAL A 389 4.99 -3.67 18.44
CA VAL A 389 4.98 -5.10 18.09
C VAL A 389 5.79 -5.91 19.08
N VAL A 390 7.01 -5.46 19.42
CA VAL A 390 7.85 -6.11 20.44
C VAL A 390 7.13 -6.15 21.80
N PHE A 391 6.56 -5.04 22.24
CA PHE A 391 5.79 -4.94 23.50
C PHE A 391 4.62 -5.93 23.54
N LEU A 392 3.83 -6.01 22.46
CA LEU A 392 2.69 -6.92 22.37
C LEU A 392 3.11 -8.40 22.39
N ILE A 393 4.21 -8.74 21.74
CA ILE A 393 4.77 -10.10 21.75
C ILE A 393 5.25 -10.47 23.17
N VAL A 394 6.06 -9.60 23.79
CA VAL A 394 6.58 -9.82 25.16
C VAL A 394 5.44 -9.94 26.17
N LYS A 395 4.41 -9.12 26.08
CA LYS A 395 3.22 -9.16 26.95
C LYS A 395 2.24 -10.26 26.58
N ARG A 396 2.50 -11.07 25.54
CA ARG A 396 1.62 -12.14 25.02
C ARG A 396 0.20 -11.64 24.66
N ARG A 397 0.09 -10.39 24.19
CA ARG A 397 -1.18 -9.75 23.84
C ARG A 397 -1.37 -9.57 22.33
N ALA A 398 -0.50 -10.17 21.52
CA ALA A 398 -0.51 -10.03 20.06
C ALA A 398 -1.63 -10.83 19.37
N ALA A 399 -2.24 -11.82 20.01
CA ALA A 399 -3.12 -12.82 19.36
C ALA A 399 -4.23 -12.21 18.48
N LYS A 400 -4.96 -11.20 18.99
CA LYS A 400 -6.03 -10.53 18.22
C LYS A 400 -5.51 -9.63 17.08
N LEU A 401 -4.24 -9.26 17.13
CA LEU A 401 -3.59 -8.40 16.13
C LEU A 401 -2.77 -9.21 15.11
N MET A 402 -2.65 -10.52 15.31
CA MET A 402 -1.86 -11.39 14.43
C MET A 402 -2.26 -11.30 12.94
N PRO A 403 -3.54 -11.22 12.53
CA PRO A 403 -3.89 -11.05 11.13
C PRO A 403 -3.30 -9.78 10.52
N PHE A 404 -3.26 -8.67 11.27
CA PHE A 404 -2.71 -7.39 10.83
C PHE A 404 -1.18 -7.40 10.79
N ILE A 405 -0.54 -8.00 11.82
CA ILE A 405 0.92 -8.23 11.84
C ILE A 405 1.32 -9.11 10.67
N PHE A 406 0.56 -10.15 10.37
CA PHE A 406 0.77 -11.01 9.21
C PHE A 406 0.65 -10.25 7.90
N THR A 407 -0.33 -9.33 7.77
CA THR A 407 -0.47 -8.50 6.56
C THR A 407 0.78 -7.66 6.33
N VAL A 408 1.29 -7.02 7.39
CA VAL A 408 2.51 -6.20 7.32
C VAL A 408 3.72 -7.07 6.96
N ALA A 409 3.92 -8.17 7.67
CA ALA A 409 5.03 -9.08 7.43
C ALA A 409 4.97 -9.72 6.03
N GLY A 410 3.78 -10.10 5.57
CA GLY A 410 3.57 -10.67 4.24
C GLY A 410 3.85 -9.66 3.13
N ALA A 411 3.40 -8.41 3.28
CA ALA A 411 3.68 -7.36 2.31
C ALA A 411 5.18 -7.05 2.22
N ILE A 412 5.86 -6.93 3.36
CA ILE A 412 7.33 -6.78 3.40
C ILE A 412 8.00 -8.02 2.80
N GLY A 413 7.52 -9.23 3.12
CA GLY A 413 8.04 -10.48 2.56
C GLY A 413 7.97 -10.52 1.04
N VAL A 414 6.87 -10.06 0.44
CA VAL A 414 6.75 -9.94 -1.03
C VAL A 414 7.82 -9.01 -1.60
N THR A 415 8.10 -7.87 -0.97
CA THR A 415 9.15 -6.96 -1.45
C THR A 415 10.54 -7.54 -1.26
N MET A 416 10.79 -8.29 -0.19
CA MET A 416 12.06 -9.00 0.04
C MET A 416 12.31 -10.07 -1.02
N LEU A 417 11.27 -10.77 -1.46
CA LEU A 417 11.36 -11.78 -2.51
C LEU A 417 11.54 -11.17 -3.90
N LEU A 418 10.84 -10.08 -4.22
CA LEU A 418 10.85 -9.48 -5.55
C LEU A 418 11.89 -8.35 -5.63
N VAL A 419 11.50 -7.13 -5.32
CA VAL A 419 12.32 -5.92 -5.42
C VAL A 419 11.92 -4.92 -4.35
N GLY A 420 12.89 -4.22 -3.75
CA GLY A 420 12.65 -3.14 -2.80
C GLY A 420 12.35 -1.81 -3.49
N GLY A 421 11.55 -0.99 -2.83
CA GLY A 421 11.27 0.37 -3.30
C GLY A 421 10.48 1.19 -2.27
N PRO A 422 10.74 2.50 -2.15
CA PRO A 422 10.15 3.33 -1.08
C PRO A 422 8.62 3.34 -1.09
N ARG A 423 7.99 3.18 -2.25
CA ARG A 423 6.52 3.16 -2.37
C ARG A 423 5.86 1.86 -1.90
N TYR A 424 6.63 0.77 -1.72
CA TYR A 424 6.04 -0.55 -1.48
C TYR A 424 5.54 -0.77 -0.05
N HIS A 425 5.95 0.06 0.92
CA HIS A 425 5.37 0.03 2.27
C HIS A 425 4.07 0.85 2.39
N PHE A 426 3.76 1.73 1.44
CA PHE A 426 2.58 2.59 1.51
C PHE A 426 1.27 1.81 1.71
N PRO A 427 1.02 0.65 1.06
CA PRO A 427 -0.16 -0.16 1.29
C PRO A 427 -0.36 -0.64 2.74
N ILE A 428 0.71 -0.73 3.53
CA ILE A 428 0.66 -1.16 4.94
C ILE A 428 0.84 -0.02 5.93
N LEU A 429 1.07 1.20 5.46
CA LEU A 429 1.27 2.38 6.31
C LEU A 429 0.16 2.60 7.34
N PRO A 430 -1.15 2.41 7.04
CA PRO A 430 -2.18 2.54 8.06
C PRO A 430 -2.04 1.55 9.22
N TYR A 431 -1.53 0.33 9.00
CA TYR A 431 -1.26 -0.62 10.09
C TYR A 431 -0.06 -0.21 10.92
N ILE A 432 0.97 0.40 10.30
CA ILE A 432 2.13 0.98 11.00
C ILE A 432 1.66 2.12 11.90
N ILE A 433 0.82 3.03 11.38
CA ILE A 433 0.21 4.13 12.15
C ILE A 433 -0.65 3.60 13.30
N MET A 434 -1.44 2.56 13.07
CA MET A 434 -2.28 1.93 14.09
C MET A 434 -1.42 1.37 15.23
N ALA A 435 -0.32 0.70 14.93
CA ALA A 435 0.60 0.16 15.94
C ALA A 435 1.23 1.28 16.78
N ALA A 436 1.65 2.39 16.14
CA ALA A 436 2.16 3.56 16.86
C ALA A 436 1.10 4.17 17.80
N ALA A 437 -0.14 4.32 17.34
CA ALA A 437 -1.25 4.83 18.15
C ALA A 437 -1.55 3.94 19.36
N ILE A 438 -1.48 2.61 19.21
CA ILE A 438 -1.62 1.64 20.31
C ILE A 438 -0.52 1.85 21.35
N LEU A 439 0.73 2.02 20.94
CA LEU A 439 1.83 2.22 21.88
C LEU A 439 1.68 3.53 22.65
N ILE A 440 1.39 4.63 21.96
CA ILE A 440 1.22 5.95 22.58
C ILE A 440 0.13 5.87 23.66
N GLN A 441 -1.03 5.28 23.36
CA GLN A 441 -2.10 5.11 24.33
C GLN A 441 -1.68 4.21 25.51
N SER A 442 -0.92 3.15 25.23
CA SER A 442 -0.43 2.24 26.28
C SER A 442 0.44 2.97 27.31
N VAL A 443 1.35 3.83 26.82
CA VAL A 443 2.26 4.60 27.69
C VAL A 443 1.50 5.66 28.48
N ALA A 444 0.53 6.37 27.87
CA ALA A 444 -0.29 7.37 28.52
C ALA A 444 -1.07 6.78 29.71
N THR A 445 -1.69 5.61 29.51
CA THR A 445 -2.46 4.93 30.57
C THR A 445 -1.61 4.48 31.75
N ILE A 446 -0.38 3.96 31.50
CA ILE A 446 0.54 3.55 32.58
C ILE A 446 0.94 4.77 33.45
N LYS A 447 1.10 5.94 32.84
CA LYS A 447 1.49 7.16 33.54
C LYS A 447 0.37 7.70 34.43
N GLU A 448 -0.90 7.61 33.97
CA GLU A 448 -2.07 8.02 34.78
C GLU A 448 -2.19 7.17 36.06
N HIS A 449 -2.11 5.84 35.95
CA HIS A 449 -2.19 4.95 37.13
C HIS A 449 -1.04 5.17 38.14
N LYS A 450 0.16 5.59 37.70
CA LYS A 450 1.24 5.92 38.63
C LYS A 450 1.05 7.24 39.35
N ASN A 451 0.28 8.16 38.79
CA ASN A 451 0.01 9.45 39.40
C ASN A 451 -1.20 9.40 40.36
N GLU A 452 -2.03 8.35 40.27
CA GLU A 452 -3.19 8.11 41.13
C GLU A 452 -2.86 7.18 42.34
N ALA A 453 -1.72 6.49 42.32
CA ALA A 453 -1.21 5.63 43.37
C ALA A 453 -0.17 6.36 44.24
#